data_a19f9c03694f396c64ccb24ad02f58d3
#
_entry.id   a19f9c03694f396c64ccb24ad02f58d3
#
_cell.length_a   1.000
_cell.length_b   1.000
_cell.length_c   1.000
_cell.angle_alpha   90.00
_cell.angle_beta   90.00
_cell.angle_gamma   90.00
#
_symmetry.space_group_name_H-M   'P 1'
#
loop_
_entity.id
_entity.type
_entity.pdbx_description
1 polymer ?
#
loop_
_entity_poly.entity_id
_entity_poly.type
_entity_poly.pdbx_seq_one_letter_code
_entity_poly.pdbx_strand_id
1 'polypeptide(L)'
;MEKKHSEKEKTSLDSPSPKLNKSMIAYHETGDLFADTCEIVESAQSIAYAAVDTILVQRNWLLGKRIAIECLNENGKADYGKKTMKKLSSELKEKYGKGFDFSSLYKYVKFHQEFPQILDSLRPKSGRPLSWTHYRILLQETSAEARAWYAKEA
;
A
#
# COMPACT_ATOMS: atom_id res chain seq x y z
N MET A 1 -59.13 -31.60 33.44
CA MET A 1 -58.07 -30.71 34.02
C MET A 1 -56.74 -31.10 33.43
N GLU A 2 -56.37 -30.47 32.34
CA GLU A 2 -55.08 -30.68 31.69
C GLU A 2 -54.25 -29.42 31.80
N LYS A 3 -53.09 -29.54 32.47
CA LYS A 3 -52.08 -28.48 32.53
C LYS A 3 -51.19 -28.60 31.31
N LYS A 4 -51.30 -27.67 30.39
CA LYS A 4 -50.33 -27.46 29.32
C LYS A 4 -49.07 -26.80 29.87
N HIS A 5 -47.96 -27.56 29.87
CA HIS A 5 -46.61 -27.04 30.05
C HIS A 5 -46.21 -26.31 28.76
N SER A 6 -46.00 -25.02 28.88
CA SER A 6 -45.38 -24.22 27.85
C SER A 6 -43.88 -24.35 27.98
N GLU A 7 -43.29 -25.06 27.03
CA GLU A 7 -41.85 -25.23 26.88
C GLU A 7 -41.31 -23.96 26.21
N LYS A 8 -40.58 -23.16 26.96
CA LYS A 8 -39.85 -21.98 26.42
C LYS A 8 -38.60 -22.47 25.73
N GLU A 9 -38.65 -22.51 24.42
CA GLU A 9 -37.51 -22.69 23.55
C GLU A 9 -36.53 -21.55 23.74
N LYS A 10 -35.41 -21.81 24.40
CA LYS A 10 -34.27 -20.90 24.49
C LYS A 10 -33.50 -20.98 23.17
N THR A 11 -33.80 -20.09 22.28
CA THR A 11 -32.98 -19.85 21.10
C THR A 11 -31.67 -19.24 21.55
N SER A 12 -30.65 -20.05 21.64
CA SER A 12 -29.27 -19.65 21.85
C SER A 12 -28.79 -18.98 20.57
N LEU A 13 -28.78 -17.67 20.54
CA LEU A 13 -28.07 -16.89 19.53
C LEU A 13 -26.57 -16.97 19.86
N ASP A 14 -25.97 -18.07 19.47
CA ASP A 14 -24.51 -18.19 19.45
C ASP A 14 -24.03 -17.57 18.14
N SER A 15 -23.96 -16.24 18.11
CA SER A 15 -23.22 -15.52 17.07
C SER A 15 -21.74 -15.77 17.32
N PRO A 16 -20.99 -16.32 16.35
CA PRO A 16 -19.56 -16.45 16.50
C PRO A 16 -18.97 -15.06 16.65
N SER A 17 -18.48 -14.76 17.84
CA SER A 17 -17.68 -13.56 18.09
C SER A 17 -16.59 -13.48 17.03
N PRO A 18 -16.38 -12.35 16.35
CA PRO A 18 -15.30 -12.23 15.41
C PRO A 18 -14.02 -12.61 16.14
N LYS A 19 -13.32 -13.63 15.65
CA LYS A 19 -12.02 -14.02 16.17
C LYS A 19 -11.17 -12.77 16.12
N LEU A 20 -10.92 -12.20 17.30
CA LEU A 20 -10.06 -11.04 17.46
C LEU A 20 -8.73 -11.41 16.81
N ASN A 21 -8.44 -10.84 15.65
CA ASN A 21 -7.17 -11.06 14.98
C ASN A 21 -6.07 -10.81 15.99
N LYS A 22 -5.15 -11.77 16.09
CA LYS A 22 -3.95 -11.66 16.91
C LYS A 22 -3.41 -10.24 16.77
N SER A 23 -3.26 -9.51 17.87
CA SER A 23 -2.81 -8.13 17.84
C SER A 23 -1.56 -8.00 16.97
N MET A 24 -1.57 -7.08 16.03
CA MET A 24 -0.40 -6.78 15.19
C MET A 24 0.72 -6.11 16.00
N ILE A 25 0.35 -5.49 17.12
CA ILE A 25 1.28 -4.84 18.04
C ILE A 25 1.77 -5.90 19.03
N ALA A 26 3.08 -6.11 19.04
CA ALA A 26 3.74 -6.98 19.99
C ALA A 26 4.53 -6.14 21.00
N TYR A 27 4.49 -6.52 22.28
CA TYR A 27 5.32 -5.95 23.32
C TYR A 27 5.64 -7.01 24.39
N HIS A 28 6.66 -6.76 25.20
CA HIS A 28 7.05 -7.64 26.28
C HIS A 28 6.69 -6.99 27.63
N GLU A 29 5.98 -7.71 28.46
CA GLU A 29 5.71 -7.28 29.83
C GLU A 29 6.95 -7.45 30.70
N THR A 30 7.62 -6.34 31.02
CA THR A 30 8.86 -6.34 31.80
C THR A 30 8.66 -5.99 33.27
N GLY A 31 7.49 -5.46 33.64
CA GLY A 31 7.19 -4.90 34.95
C GLY A 31 7.53 -3.42 35.07
N ASP A 32 8.22 -2.83 34.09
CA ASP A 32 8.40 -1.39 33.97
C ASP A 32 7.31 -0.78 33.08
N LEU A 33 6.33 -0.17 33.71
CA LEU A 33 5.16 0.42 33.02
C LEU A 33 5.57 1.40 31.91
N PHE A 34 6.58 2.24 32.14
CA PHE A 34 7.01 3.22 31.17
C PHE A 34 7.67 2.56 29.96
N ALA A 35 8.56 1.61 30.19
CA ALA A 35 9.23 0.86 29.11
C ALA A 35 8.20 0.07 28.27
N ASP A 36 7.27 -0.62 28.90
CA ASP A 36 6.24 -1.41 28.24
C ASP A 36 5.32 -0.53 27.37
N THR A 37 4.92 0.62 27.89
CA THR A 37 4.09 1.58 27.13
C THR A 37 4.85 2.23 25.97
N CYS A 38 6.13 2.53 26.12
CA CYS A 38 6.98 2.98 25.03
C CYS A 38 7.06 1.94 23.90
N GLU A 39 7.28 0.68 24.22
CA GLU A 39 7.33 -0.41 23.23
C GLU A 39 6.02 -0.54 22.45
N ILE A 40 4.88 -0.44 23.12
CA ILE A 40 3.57 -0.45 22.46
C ILE A 40 3.43 0.72 21.48
N VAL A 41 3.77 1.93 21.89
CA VAL A 41 3.66 3.13 21.04
C VAL A 41 4.59 3.04 19.83
N GLU A 42 5.85 2.69 20.04
CA GLU A 42 6.87 2.57 18.98
C GLU A 42 6.51 1.46 17.97
N SER A 43 6.04 0.32 18.45
CA SER A 43 5.57 -0.78 17.61
C SER A 43 4.38 -0.35 16.75
N ALA A 44 3.40 0.32 17.35
CA ALA A 44 2.23 0.82 16.62
C ALA A 44 2.62 1.84 15.54
N GLN A 45 3.50 2.78 15.85
CA GLN A 45 4.00 3.78 14.89
C GLN A 45 4.75 3.12 13.74
N SER A 46 5.64 2.17 14.03
CA SER A 46 6.40 1.44 13.00
C SER A 46 5.48 0.69 12.03
N ILE A 47 4.46 0.01 12.54
CA ILE A 47 3.48 -0.70 11.72
C ILE A 47 2.68 0.28 10.86
N ALA A 48 2.25 1.40 11.43
CA ALA A 48 1.47 2.41 10.71
C ALA A 48 2.28 3.03 9.57
N TYR A 49 3.53 3.41 9.80
CA TYR A 49 4.40 3.96 8.76
C TYR A 49 4.68 2.96 7.65
N ALA A 50 4.96 1.70 7.98
CA ALA A 50 5.16 0.64 6.99
C ALA A 50 3.90 0.40 6.14
N ALA A 51 2.72 0.44 6.75
CA ALA A 51 1.45 0.31 6.03
C ALA A 51 1.21 1.48 5.07
N VAL A 52 1.48 2.72 5.48
CA VAL A 52 1.38 3.90 4.62
C VAL A 52 2.33 3.80 3.44
N ASP A 53 3.60 3.45 3.67
CA ASP A 53 4.59 3.28 2.62
C ASP A 53 4.13 2.25 1.58
N THR A 54 3.64 1.10 2.02
CA THR A 54 3.14 0.04 1.15
C THR A 54 1.97 0.50 0.29
N ILE A 55 1.00 1.19 0.88
CA ILE A 55 -0.18 1.69 0.16
C ILE A 55 0.21 2.78 -0.85
N LEU A 56 1.14 3.66 -0.52
CA LEU A 56 1.62 4.68 -1.45
C LEU A 56 2.35 4.06 -2.65
N VAL A 57 3.18 3.06 -2.43
CA VAL A 57 3.85 2.31 -3.51
C VAL A 57 2.82 1.64 -4.42
N GLN A 58 1.85 0.95 -3.85
CA GLN A 58 0.77 0.30 -4.61
C GLN A 58 -0.04 1.30 -5.42
N ARG A 59 -0.43 2.44 -4.81
CA ARG A 59 -1.14 3.53 -5.48
C ARG A 59 -0.36 4.03 -6.69
N ASN A 60 0.90 4.34 -6.52
CA ASN A 60 1.74 4.90 -7.58
C ASN A 60 1.95 3.92 -8.74
N TRP A 61 2.08 2.64 -8.44
CA TRP A 61 2.17 1.60 -9.46
C TRP A 61 0.86 1.46 -10.25
N LEU A 62 -0.28 1.45 -9.57
CA LEU A 62 -1.59 1.37 -10.22
C LEU A 62 -1.89 2.61 -11.08
N LEU A 63 -1.52 3.79 -10.62
CA LEU A 63 -1.57 5.02 -11.41
C LEU A 63 -0.72 4.90 -12.67
N GLY A 64 0.52 4.45 -12.52
CA GLY A 64 1.42 4.23 -13.65
C GLY A 64 0.88 3.24 -14.66
N LYS A 65 0.33 2.12 -14.18
CA LYS A 65 -0.33 1.12 -15.03
C LYS A 65 -1.49 1.71 -15.82
N ARG A 66 -2.40 2.43 -15.13
CA ARG A 66 -3.60 2.98 -15.79
C ARG A 66 -3.23 4.06 -16.81
N ILE A 67 -2.28 4.92 -16.48
CA ILE A 67 -1.79 5.96 -17.39
C ILE A 67 -1.08 5.34 -18.59
N ALA A 68 -0.25 4.33 -18.38
CA ALA A 68 0.43 3.63 -19.46
C ALA A 68 -0.56 3.00 -20.46
N ILE A 69 -1.61 2.37 -19.99
CA ILE A 69 -2.67 1.81 -20.86
C ILE A 69 -3.28 2.89 -21.74
N GLU A 70 -3.60 4.05 -21.19
CA GLU A 70 -4.21 5.15 -21.94
C GLU A 70 -3.26 5.81 -22.93
N CYS A 71 -2.04 6.12 -22.48
CA CYS A 71 -1.11 6.94 -23.23
C CYS A 71 -0.21 6.16 -24.21
N LEU A 72 0.03 4.88 -23.97
CA LEU A 72 0.96 4.07 -24.75
C LEU A 72 0.27 3.13 -25.74
N ASN A 73 -0.98 2.76 -25.52
CA ASN A 73 -1.72 1.83 -26.37
C ASN A 73 -2.41 2.49 -27.58
N GLU A 74 -2.47 3.80 -27.64
CA GLU A 74 -3.07 4.51 -28.77
C GLU A 74 -2.06 4.80 -29.90
N ASN A 75 -1.85 3.80 -30.74
CA ASN A 75 -1.36 3.93 -32.11
C ASN A 75 -0.24 4.94 -32.39
N GLY A 76 0.84 4.90 -31.60
CA GLY A 76 2.11 5.54 -31.97
C GLY A 76 2.11 7.07 -31.99
N LYS A 77 1.12 7.75 -31.46
CA LYS A 77 1.10 9.20 -31.35
C LYS A 77 1.64 9.65 -30.00
N ALA A 78 2.96 9.75 -29.89
CA ALA A 78 3.64 10.27 -28.69
C ALA A 78 3.08 11.62 -28.21
N ASP A 79 2.67 12.49 -29.15
CA ASP A 79 2.08 13.80 -28.84
C ASP A 79 0.71 13.70 -28.17
N TYR A 80 -0.10 12.71 -28.52
CA TYR A 80 -1.40 12.48 -27.89
C TYR A 80 -1.23 12.06 -26.42
N GLY A 81 -0.38 11.09 -26.17
CA GLY A 81 -0.08 10.63 -24.82
C GLY A 81 0.46 11.75 -23.93
N LYS A 82 1.33 12.61 -24.46
CA LYS A 82 1.87 13.76 -23.75
C LYS A 82 0.80 14.81 -23.42
N LYS A 83 -0.10 15.11 -24.35
CA LYS A 83 -1.23 16.03 -24.11
C LYS A 83 -2.20 15.46 -23.07
N THR A 84 -2.54 14.19 -23.17
CA THR A 84 -3.41 13.50 -22.22
C THR A 84 -2.81 13.52 -20.82
N MET A 85 -1.52 13.24 -20.68
CA MET A 85 -0.82 13.27 -19.40
C MET A 85 -0.76 14.67 -18.80
N LYS A 86 -0.56 15.71 -19.61
CA LYS A 86 -0.59 17.11 -19.15
C LYS A 86 -1.98 17.51 -18.63
N LYS A 87 -3.03 17.16 -19.36
CA LYS A 87 -4.41 17.41 -18.94
C LYS A 87 -4.73 16.69 -17.62
N LEU A 88 -4.40 15.42 -17.54
CA LEU A 88 -4.59 14.61 -16.33
C LEU A 88 -3.84 15.19 -15.14
N SER A 89 -2.59 15.63 -15.34
CA SER A 89 -1.79 16.27 -14.30
C SER A 89 -2.49 17.54 -13.75
N SER A 90 -3.02 18.39 -14.63
CA SER A 90 -3.73 19.60 -14.21
C SER A 90 -4.98 19.26 -13.40
N GLU A 91 -5.77 18.32 -13.84
CA GLU A 91 -7.01 17.88 -13.18
C GLU A 91 -6.72 17.25 -11.80
N LEU A 92 -5.71 16.38 -11.70
CA LEU A 92 -5.32 15.74 -10.44
C LEU A 92 -4.69 16.73 -9.47
N LYS A 93 -3.89 17.67 -9.93
CA LYS A 93 -3.32 18.74 -9.09
C LYS A 93 -4.40 19.65 -8.51
N GLU A 94 -5.40 20.00 -9.32
CA GLU A 94 -6.52 20.81 -8.86
C GLU A 94 -7.31 20.10 -7.77
N LYS A 95 -7.54 18.79 -7.93
CA LYS A 95 -8.35 18.00 -7.02
C LYS A 95 -7.61 17.55 -5.74
N TYR A 96 -6.35 17.14 -5.87
CA TYR A 96 -5.59 16.47 -4.78
C TYR A 96 -4.32 17.23 -4.37
N GLY A 97 -3.90 18.23 -5.12
CA GLY A 97 -2.73 19.03 -4.80
C GLY A 97 -1.40 18.41 -5.24
N LYS A 98 -0.40 18.54 -4.39
CA LYS A 98 0.99 18.13 -4.70
C LYS A 98 1.12 16.62 -4.95
N GLY A 99 2.09 16.23 -5.77
CA GLY A 99 2.41 14.82 -6.07
C GLY A 99 1.79 14.31 -7.36
N PHE A 100 1.05 15.15 -8.08
CA PHE A 100 0.39 14.81 -9.35
C PHE A 100 0.81 15.71 -10.51
N ASP A 101 1.96 16.35 -10.40
CA ASP A 101 2.58 17.07 -11.51
C ASP A 101 3.02 16.11 -12.62
N PHE A 102 3.23 16.64 -13.81
CA PHE A 102 3.61 15.84 -14.99
C PHE A 102 4.83 14.95 -14.73
N SER A 103 5.84 15.48 -14.06
CA SER A 103 7.04 14.71 -13.70
C SER A 103 6.74 13.54 -12.77
N SER A 104 5.85 13.71 -11.80
CA SER A 104 5.42 12.65 -10.90
C SER A 104 4.64 11.57 -11.64
N LEU A 105 3.70 11.93 -12.50
CA LEU A 105 2.95 10.98 -13.31
C LEU A 105 3.86 10.18 -14.26
N TYR A 106 4.85 10.82 -14.84
CA TYR A 106 5.85 10.15 -15.67
C TYR A 106 6.66 9.12 -14.86
N LYS A 107 7.05 9.46 -13.64
CA LYS A 107 7.74 8.52 -12.73
C LYS A 107 6.85 7.32 -12.36
N TYR A 108 5.55 7.51 -12.18
CA TYR A 108 4.63 6.41 -11.91
C TYR A 108 4.52 5.46 -13.11
N VAL A 109 4.45 5.99 -14.32
CA VAL A 109 4.47 5.17 -15.55
C VAL A 109 5.77 4.38 -15.65
N LYS A 110 6.90 5.04 -15.48
CA LYS A 110 8.22 4.39 -15.49
C LYS A 110 8.32 3.32 -14.41
N PHE A 111 7.79 3.58 -13.21
CA PHE A 111 7.76 2.63 -12.11
C PHE A 111 6.99 1.36 -12.48
N HIS A 112 5.82 1.49 -13.07
CA HIS A 112 5.05 0.35 -13.57
C HIS A 112 5.82 -0.45 -14.62
N GLN A 113 6.51 0.21 -15.54
CA GLN A 113 7.27 -0.44 -16.61
C GLN A 113 8.50 -1.19 -16.10
N GLU A 114 9.23 -0.59 -15.17
CA GLU A 114 10.48 -1.15 -14.63
C GLU A 114 10.26 -2.24 -13.57
N PHE A 115 9.14 -2.19 -12.87
CA PHE A 115 8.78 -3.14 -11.80
C PHE A 115 7.40 -3.78 -12.04
N PRO A 116 7.22 -4.57 -13.11
CA PRO A 116 5.91 -5.07 -13.52
C PRO A 116 5.26 -6.01 -12.51
N GLN A 117 6.04 -6.65 -11.63
CA GLN A 117 5.57 -7.64 -10.66
C GLN A 117 5.58 -7.12 -9.22
N ILE A 118 5.66 -5.80 -9.03
CA ILE A 118 5.80 -5.22 -7.68
C ILE A 118 4.64 -5.58 -6.74
N LEU A 119 3.42 -5.69 -7.25
CA LEU A 119 2.25 -6.01 -6.44
C LEU A 119 2.35 -7.39 -5.77
N ASP A 120 3.04 -8.34 -6.38
CA ASP A 120 3.29 -9.65 -5.81
C ASP A 120 4.32 -9.59 -4.68
N SER A 121 5.24 -8.62 -4.75
CA SER A 121 6.29 -8.38 -3.77
C SER A 121 5.82 -7.57 -2.56
N LEU A 122 4.72 -6.84 -2.67
CA LEU A 122 4.16 -6.02 -1.59
C LEU A 122 3.40 -6.84 -0.52
N ARG A 123 3.20 -8.14 -0.76
CA ARG A 123 2.71 -9.02 0.29
C ARG A 123 3.78 -9.16 1.36
N PRO A 124 3.44 -9.07 2.65
CA PRO A 124 4.41 -9.13 3.74
C PRO A 124 5.10 -10.50 3.76
N LYS A 125 6.20 -10.59 3.06
CA LYS A 125 7.24 -11.58 3.28
C LYS A 125 8.23 -10.91 4.21
N SER A 126 8.65 -11.58 5.24
CA SER A 126 9.59 -11.13 6.27
C SER A 126 10.57 -10.06 5.76
N GLY A 127 10.35 -8.81 6.17
CA GLY A 127 11.18 -7.66 5.82
C GLY A 127 10.34 -6.37 5.78
N ARG A 128 10.98 -5.24 6.04
CA ARG A 128 10.34 -3.94 5.91
C ARG A 128 10.17 -3.62 4.42
N PRO A 129 8.96 -3.33 3.92
CA PRO A 129 8.76 -2.99 2.53
C PRO A 129 9.51 -1.70 2.17
N LEU A 130 9.99 -1.62 0.92
CA LEU A 130 10.59 -0.40 0.40
C LEU A 130 9.54 0.71 0.31
N SER A 131 9.91 1.93 0.72
CA SER A 131 9.08 3.11 0.57
C SER A 131 9.13 3.65 -0.86
N TRP A 132 8.22 4.55 -1.20
CA TRP A 132 8.25 5.25 -2.49
C TRP A 132 9.56 6.03 -2.71
N THR A 133 10.15 6.57 -1.65
CA THR A 133 11.45 7.25 -1.73
C THR A 133 12.56 6.33 -2.23
N HIS A 134 12.61 5.10 -1.76
CA HIS A 134 13.57 4.10 -2.25
C HIS A 134 13.35 3.79 -3.74
N TYR A 135 12.11 3.56 -4.17
CA TYR A 135 11.82 3.32 -5.59
C TYR A 135 12.15 4.51 -6.48
N ARG A 136 11.99 5.75 -6.01
CA ARG A 136 12.41 6.93 -6.75
C ARG A 136 13.92 6.95 -7.02
N ILE A 137 14.71 6.53 -6.06
CA ILE A 137 16.16 6.40 -6.21
C ILE A 137 16.49 5.29 -7.21
N LEU A 138 15.87 4.13 -7.06
CA LEU A 138 16.06 3.00 -7.99
C LEU A 138 15.70 3.35 -9.44
N LEU A 139 14.70 4.17 -9.66
CA LEU A 139 14.32 4.64 -11.00
C LEU A 139 15.35 5.59 -11.65
N GLN A 140 16.24 6.17 -10.86
CA GLN A 140 17.34 7.01 -11.37
C GLN A 140 18.54 6.18 -11.83
N GLU A 141 18.68 4.95 -11.33
CA GLU A 141 19.75 4.05 -11.74
C GLU A 141 19.54 3.56 -13.15
N THR A 142 20.59 3.63 -13.95
CA THR A 142 20.58 3.20 -15.36
C THR A 142 20.76 1.72 -15.54
N SER A 143 21.43 1.05 -14.58
CA SER A 143 21.71 -0.38 -14.61
C SER A 143 20.62 -1.20 -13.91
N ALA A 144 20.09 -2.20 -14.61
CA ALA A 144 19.14 -3.14 -14.05
C ALA A 144 19.76 -3.98 -12.90
N GLU A 145 21.04 -4.26 -12.97
CA GLU A 145 21.77 -5.01 -11.95
C GLU A 145 21.96 -4.19 -10.68
N ALA A 146 22.32 -2.91 -10.80
CA ALA A 146 22.42 -1.98 -9.68
C ALA A 146 21.07 -1.81 -9.00
N ARG A 147 19.98 -1.67 -9.77
CA ARG A 147 18.61 -1.59 -9.24
C ARG A 147 18.22 -2.83 -8.44
N ALA A 148 18.53 -4.03 -8.97
CA ALA A 148 18.24 -5.29 -8.29
C ALA A 148 19.02 -5.42 -6.98
N TRP A 149 20.28 -4.98 -6.97
CA TRP A 149 21.13 -4.99 -5.79
C TRP A 149 20.58 -4.06 -4.70
N TYR A 150 20.29 -2.79 -5.04
CA TYR A 150 19.70 -1.82 -4.10
C TYR A 150 18.34 -2.27 -3.53
N ALA A 151 17.50 -2.87 -4.36
CA ALA A 151 16.21 -3.38 -3.91
C ALA A 151 16.33 -4.52 -2.89
N LYS A 152 17.45 -5.26 -2.91
CA LYS A 152 17.72 -6.36 -2.00
C LYS A 152 18.35 -5.88 -0.68
N GLU A 153 19.18 -4.84 -0.74
CA GLU A 153 19.96 -4.36 0.42
C GLU A 153 19.24 -3.24 1.22
N ALA A 154 18.19 -2.63 0.65
CA ALA A 154 17.40 -1.60 1.32
C ALA A 154 16.29 -2.19 2.20
#